data_2f351dace8d98323595f3af697be6d6e
#
_entry.id   2f351dace8d98323595f3af697be6d6e
#
_cell.length_a   1.000
_cell.length_b   1.000
_cell.length_c   1.000
_cell.angle_alpha   90.00
_cell.angle_beta   90.00
_cell.angle_gamma   90.00
#
_symmetry.space_group_name_H-M   'P 1'
#
loop_
_entity.id
_entity.type
_entity.pdbx_description
1 polymer ?
#
loop_
_entity_poly.entity_id
_entity_poly.type
_entity_poly.pdbx_seq_one_letter_code
_entity_poly.pdbx_strand_id
1 'polypeptide(L)'
;MSNEKRTAVILMAYGTPRTKDEILPYYTDIRRGRPPTPELLQDLTDRYDAIGGLSPLKQLTEDQRDALQRELDAISPGEYHVTLGLKHATPFIEEAVAEVAAAGFKRIVGLVLAPHFSSYSIGQYIGRMREAAAPHGIEVTGIDSWATEPAFVDFLAEDMQKRLAAMPEKTKVLFTAHSLPQRIIDGGDPYPDELRATAEAVAGKVGLTRWSQWSIAWQSAGRTPEPWIGPDILEVIDSFGAQRTTDEPIEGVLVSACGFVADHLEVLYDLDIEASHRAASHGLAFGRTACVNADARVMAALARRVVAA
;
A
#
# COMPACT_ATOMS: atom_id res chain seq x y z
N MET A 1 15.55 -30.10 -7.96
CA MET A 1 16.73 -29.21 -8.16
C MET A 1 17.25 -28.81 -6.79
N SER A 2 18.59 -28.58 -6.63
CA SER A 2 19.07 -28.03 -5.37
C SER A 2 18.65 -26.55 -5.25
N ASN A 3 18.40 -26.05 -4.04
CA ASN A 3 18.00 -24.65 -3.81
C ASN A 3 19.07 -23.64 -4.27
N GLU A 4 20.31 -24.06 -4.43
CA GLU A 4 21.39 -23.20 -4.96
C GLU A 4 21.13 -22.68 -6.39
N LYS A 5 20.32 -23.40 -7.18
CA LYS A 5 19.97 -23.00 -8.56
C LYS A 5 18.60 -22.31 -8.63
N ARG A 6 17.89 -22.23 -7.51
CA ARG A 6 16.58 -21.61 -7.41
C ARG A 6 16.72 -20.18 -6.87
N THR A 7 15.74 -19.36 -7.19
CA THR A 7 15.63 -18.00 -6.65
C THR A 7 14.58 -17.97 -5.54
N ALA A 8 14.94 -17.46 -4.36
CA ALA A 8 13.97 -17.10 -3.36
C ALA A 8 13.36 -15.74 -3.68
N VAL A 9 12.06 -15.59 -3.46
CA VAL A 9 11.37 -14.31 -3.56
C VAL A 9 10.91 -13.93 -2.16
N ILE A 10 11.43 -12.84 -1.62
CA ILE A 10 10.91 -12.29 -0.36
C ILE A 10 9.85 -11.25 -0.73
N LEU A 11 8.60 -11.62 -0.54
CA LEU A 11 7.44 -10.73 -0.70
C LEU A 11 7.28 -9.95 0.59
N MET A 12 7.48 -8.64 0.52
CA MET A 12 7.56 -7.77 1.69
C MET A 12 6.32 -6.91 1.86
N ALA A 13 5.83 -6.82 3.10
CA ALA A 13 4.70 -5.99 3.49
C ALA A 13 4.91 -5.39 4.88
N TYR A 14 4.04 -4.44 5.26
CA TYR A 14 4.12 -3.76 6.55
C TYR A 14 3.89 -4.71 7.73
N GLY A 15 2.94 -5.62 7.58
CA GLY A 15 2.49 -6.51 8.64
C GLY A 15 1.32 -5.92 9.43
N THR A 16 0.74 -6.75 10.29
CA THR A 16 -0.39 -6.39 11.17
C THR A 16 -0.43 -7.35 12.37
N PRO A 17 -1.01 -6.94 13.51
CA PRO A 17 -1.25 -7.85 14.63
C PRO A 17 -2.15 -9.02 14.19
N ARG A 18 -1.86 -10.23 14.67
CA ARG A 18 -2.66 -11.45 14.40
C ARG A 18 -3.68 -11.73 15.49
N THR A 19 -3.44 -11.17 16.69
CA THR A 19 -4.33 -11.24 17.85
C THR A 19 -4.36 -9.87 18.55
N LYS A 20 -5.37 -9.64 19.39
CA LYS A 20 -5.44 -8.39 20.16
C LYS A 20 -4.22 -8.18 21.07
N ASP A 21 -3.66 -9.25 21.62
CA ASP A 21 -2.48 -9.18 22.49
C ASP A 21 -1.21 -8.75 21.71
N GLU A 22 -1.19 -8.93 20.39
CA GLU A 22 -0.09 -8.48 19.53
C GLU A 22 -0.15 -6.99 19.18
N ILE A 23 -1.23 -6.26 19.48
CA ILE A 23 -1.34 -4.82 19.17
C ILE A 23 -0.26 -4.01 19.88
N LEU A 24 -0.03 -4.28 21.16
CA LEU A 24 1.01 -3.56 21.94
C LEU A 24 2.44 -3.81 21.42
N PRO A 25 2.92 -5.05 21.25
CA PRO A 25 4.25 -5.29 20.68
C PRO A 25 4.38 -4.77 19.24
N TYR A 26 3.37 -4.93 18.40
CA TYR A 26 3.34 -4.37 17.05
C TYR A 26 3.50 -2.84 17.05
N TYR A 27 2.70 -2.13 17.85
CA TYR A 27 2.79 -0.67 17.94
C TYR A 27 4.10 -0.20 18.56
N THR A 28 4.67 -0.99 19.49
CA THR A 28 5.99 -0.74 20.07
C THR A 28 7.10 -0.86 19.01
N ASP A 29 7.01 -1.86 18.13
CA ASP A 29 7.97 -2.05 17.03
C ASP A 29 7.92 -0.88 16.02
N ILE A 30 6.72 -0.47 15.59
CA ILE A 30 6.53 0.71 14.73
C ILE A 30 7.18 1.96 15.35
N ARG A 31 7.11 2.11 16.67
CA ARG A 31 7.70 3.21 17.43
C ARG A 31 9.17 2.99 17.79
N ARG A 32 9.84 2.05 17.10
CA ARG A 32 11.27 1.76 17.27
C ARG A 32 11.62 1.34 18.70
N GLY A 33 10.81 0.43 19.26
CA GLY A 33 10.99 -0.11 20.61
C GLY A 33 10.47 0.79 21.75
N ARG A 34 9.81 1.92 21.44
CA ARG A 34 9.20 2.80 22.44
C ARG A 34 7.73 2.45 22.62
N PRO A 35 7.29 1.91 23.78
CA PRO A 35 5.89 1.59 24.00
C PRO A 35 4.99 2.82 23.80
N PRO A 36 3.77 2.64 23.24
CA PRO A 36 2.78 3.71 23.20
C PRO A 36 2.30 4.05 24.61
N THR A 37 1.74 5.26 24.79
CA THR A 37 0.97 5.55 26.01
C THR A 37 -0.32 4.75 26.02
N PRO A 38 -0.97 4.56 27.18
CA PRO A 38 -2.25 3.86 27.28
C PRO A 38 -3.32 4.45 26.34
N GLU A 39 -3.37 5.78 26.21
CA GLU A 39 -4.33 6.48 25.34
C GLU A 39 -4.08 6.17 23.85
N LEU A 40 -2.81 6.16 23.44
CA LEU A 40 -2.44 5.83 22.05
C LEU A 40 -2.73 4.35 21.73
N LEU A 41 -2.51 3.46 22.70
CA LEU A 41 -2.82 2.04 22.55
C LEU A 41 -4.32 1.83 22.45
N GLN A 42 -5.10 2.53 23.31
CA GLN A 42 -6.55 2.44 23.29
C GLN A 42 -7.12 2.95 21.95
N ASP A 43 -6.66 4.13 21.48
CA ASP A 43 -7.08 4.66 20.18
C ASP A 43 -6.83 3.67 19.03
N LEU A 44 -5.65 3.04 19.00
CA LEU A 44 -5.36 2.04 17.97
C LEU A 44 -6.27 0.80 18.10
N THR A 45 -6.54 0.37 19.34
CA THR A 45 -7.44 -0.75 19.60
C THR A 45 -8.88 -0.44 19.16
N ASP A 46 -9.37 0.77 19.47
CA ASP A 46 -10.69 1.24 19.09
C ASP A 46 -10.85 1.31 17.57
N ARG A 47 -9.80 1.71 16.83
CA ARG A 47 -9.80 1.68 15.36
C ARG A 47 -9.90 0.26 14.81
N TYR A 48 -9.18 -0.70 15.40
CA TYR A 48 -9.34 -2.12 15.03
C TYR A 48 -10.76 -2.61 15.34
N ASP A 49 -11.32 -2.29 16.49
CA ASP A 49 -12.67 -2.71 16.85
C ASP A 49 -13.72 -2.06 15.92
N ALA A 50 -13.52 -0.81 15.49
CA ALA A 50 -14.39 -0.11 14.55
C ALA A 50 -14.48 -0.75 13.16
N ILE A 51 -13.40 -1.41 12.70
CA ILE A 51 -13.38 -2.15 11.43
C ILE A 51 -13.87 -3.61 11.58
N GLY A 52 -14.40 -3.97 12.75
CA GLY A 52 -14.93 -5.30 13.04
C GLY A 52 -13.93 -6.25 13.69
N GLY A 53 -12.81 -5.77 14.18
CA GLY A 53 -11.74 -6.52 14.84
C GLY A 53 -10.37 -6.30 14.20
N LEU A 54 -9.58 -7.37 14.07
CA LEU A 54 -8.26 -7.26 13.47
C LEU A 54 -8.32 -7.02 11.95
N SER A 55 -7.26 -6.39 11.43
CA SER A 55 -7.12 -6.14 9.99
C SER A 55 -7.13 -7.43 9.17
N PRO A 56 -7.80 -7.46 8.01
CA PRO A 56 -7.72 -8.59 7.08
C PRO A 56 -6.34 -8.72 6.41
N LEU A 57 -5.44 -7.76 6.61
CA LEU A 57 -4.15 -7.66 5.93
C LEU A 57 -3.31 -8.95 6.02
N LYS A 58 -3.35 -9.65 7.18
CA LYS A 58 -2.61 -10.92 7.33
C LYS A 58 -3.03 -11.91 6.26
N GLN A 59 -4.32 -12.22 6.18
CA GLN A 59 -4.85 -13.19 5.21
C GLN A 59 -4.63 -12.72 3.77
N LEU A 60 -4.88 -11.44 3.50
CA LEU A 60 -4.67 -10.87 2.16
C LEU A 60 -3.21 -10.93 1.72
N THR A 61 -2.26 -10.73 2.64
CA THR A 61 -0.83 -10.85 2.33
C THR A 61 -0.43 -12.31 2.06
N GLU A 62 -1.00 -13.27 2.80
CA GLU A 62 -0.82 -14.69 2.54
C GLU A 62 -1.41 -15.09 1.17
N ASP A 63 -2.60 -14.60 0.84
CA ASP A 63 -3.24 -14.84 -0.46
C ASP A 63 -2.41 -14.24 -1.62
N GLN A 64 -1.81 -13.06 -1.42
CA GLN A 64 -0.89 -12.43 -2.38
C GLN A 64 0.37 -13.27 -2.58
N ARG A 65 0.98 -13.80 -1.50
CA ARG A 65 2.11 -14.74 -1.59
C ARG A 65 1.75 -15.96 -2.41
N ASP A 66 0.63 -16.59 -2.10
CA ASP A 66 0.19 -17.82 -2.75
C ASP A 66 -0.17 -17.57 -4.23
N ALA A 67 -0.76 -16.43 -4.52
CA ALA A 67 -1.04 -16.01 -5.89
C ALA A 67 0.27 -15.79 -6.67
N LEU A 68 1.23 -15.06 -6.10
CA LEU A 68 2.53 -14.84 -6.73
C LEU A 68 3.28 -16.16 -6.98
N GLN A 69 3.28 -17.09 -6.00
CA GLN A 69 3.89 -18.40 -6.17
C GLN A 69 3.25 -19.16 -7.32
N ARG A 70 1.91 -19.20 -7.43
CA ARG A 70 1.21 -19.88 -8.52
C ARG A 70 1.59 -19.31 -9.90
N GLU A 71 1.67 -17.98 -9.99
CA GLU A 71 2.04 -17.31 -11.26
C GLU A 71 3.49 -17.57 -11.64
N LEU A 72 4.41 -17.60 -10.67
CA LEU A 72 5.80 -17.97 -10.91
C LEU A 72 5.95 -19.43 -11.33
N ASP A 73 5.20 -20.34 -10.71
CA ASP A 73 5.20 -21.76 -11.09
C ASP A 73 4.59 -21.98 -12.47
N ALA A 74 3.65 -21.14 -12.90
CA ALA A 74 3.10 -21.18 -14.26
C ALA A 74 4.13 -20.73 -15.33
N ILE A 75 5.03 -19.80 -14.97
CA ILE A 75 6.08 -19.29 -15.88
C ILE A 75 7.30 -20.23 -15.88
N SER A 76 7.78 -20.60 -14.70
CA SER A 76 9.02 -21.37 -14.50
C SER A 76 8.84 -22.37 -13.35
N PRO A 77 8.26 -23.54 -13.63
CA PRO A 77 7.89 -24.53 -12.60
C PRO A 77 9.05 -24.92 -11.70
N GLY A 78 8.91 -24.66 -10.39
CA GLY A 78 9.87 -25.05 -9.36
C GLY A 78 11.16 -24.26 -9.30
N GLU A 79 11.33 -23.18 -10.09
CA GLU A 79 12.54 -22.34 -10.07
C GLU A 79 12.49 -21.26 -9.00
N TYR A 80 11.31 -20.91 -8.52
CA TYR A 80 11.10 -19.86 -7.52
C TYR A 80 10.51 -20.42 -6.23
N HIS A 81 10.81 -19.76 -5.13
CA HIS A 81 10.20 -20.00 -3.83
C HIS A 81 9.82 -18.68 -3.17
N VAL A 82 8.52 -18.45 -2.97
CA VAL A 82 8.02 -17.19 -2.37
C VAL A 82 7.81 -17.37 -0.87
N THR A 83 8.44 -16.51 -0.09
CA THR A 83 8.20 -16.38 1.35
C THR A 83 7.84 -14.94 1.72
N LEU A 84 7.23 -14.75 2.89
CA LEU A 84 6.89 -13.42 3.41
C LEU A 84 8.03 -12.87 4.26
N GLY A 85 8.28 -11.56 4.16
CA GLY A 85 9.13 -10.81 5.06
C GLY A 85 8.43 -9.52 5.48
N LEU A 86 7.98 -9.43 6.73
CA LEU A 86 7.17 -8.31 7.21
C LEU A 86 8.03 -7.30 7.95
N LYS A 87 7.66 -6.01 7.86
CA LYS A 87 8.43 -4.93 8.48
C LYS A 87 8.24 -4.87 9.99
N HIS A 88 7.00 -5.06 10.46
CA HIS A 88 6.60 -4.84 11.85
C HIS A 88 5.84 -6.02 12.48
N ALA A 89 5.83 -7.18 11.83
CA ALA A 89 5.22 -8.41 12.34
C ALA A 89 6.03 -9.63 11.90
N THR A 90 5.82 -10.78 12.53
CA THR A 90 6.47 -12.05 12.13
C THR A 90 5.77 -12.69 10.92
N PRO A 91 6.53 -13.31 10.00
CA PRO A 91 7.99 -13.38 9.97
C PRO A 91 8.61 -12.03 9.58
N PHE A 92 9.55 -11.53 10.37
CA PHE A 92 10.29 -10.33 10.00
C PHE A 92 11.15 -10.55 8.75
N ILE A 93 11.53 -9.45 8.09
CA ILE A 93 12.38 -9.52 6.88
C ILE A 93 13.66 -10.31 7.16
N GLU A 94 14.29 -10.07 8.30
CA GLU A 94 15.52 -10.73 8.73
C GLU A 94 15.31 -12.23 8.98
N GLU A 95 14.17 -12.61 9.55
CA GLU A 95 13.79 -14.01 9.77
C GLU A 95 13.58 -14.75 8.44
N ALA A 96 12.90 -14.10 7.48
CA ALA A 96 12.70 -14.66 6.15
C ALA A 96 14.03 -14.85 5.40
N VAL A 97 14.95 -13.89 5.50
CA VAL A 97 16.31 -14.02 4.92
C VAL A 97 17.07 -15.16 5.57
N ALA A 98 17.02 -15.28 6.91
CA ALA A 98 17.71 -16.37 7.63
C ALA A 98 17.17 -17.76 7.23
N GLU A 99 15.84 -17.89 7.07
CA GLU A 99 15.20 -19.12 6.59
C GLU A 99 15.67 -19.49 5.18
N VAL A 100 15.66 -18.54 4.27
CA VAL A 100 16.12 -18.70 2.88
C VAL A 100 17.60 -19.10 2.84
N ALA A 101 18.45 -18.46 3.68
CA ALA A 101 19.86 -18.79 3.81
C ALA A 101 20.06 -20.24 4.32
N ALA A 102 19.35 -20.61 5.38
CA ALA A 102 19.42 -21.96 5.94
C ALA A 102 18.94 -23.04 4.95
N ALA A 103 17.96 -22.70 4.10
CA ALA A 103 17.50 -23.55 3.00
C ALA A 103 18.49 -23.67 1.83
N GLY A 104 19.58 -22.90 1.82
CA GLY A 104 20.67 -22.99 0.84
C GLY A 104 20.45 -22.17 -0.44
N PHE A 105 19.53 -21.24 -0.47
CA PHE A 105 19.38 -20.31 -1.59
C PHE A 105 20.59 -19.38 -1.69
N LYS A 106 20.97 -19.02 -2.93
CA LYS A 106 22.09 -18.12 -3.24
C LYS A 106 21.65 -16.81 -3.90
N ARG A 107 20.37 -16.73 -4.25
CA ARG A 107 19.77 -15.55 -4.88
C ARG A 107 18.42 -15.22 -4.26
N ILE A 108 18.20 -13.94 -3.97
CA ILE A 108 16.94 -13.38 -3.48
C ILE A 108 16.48 -12.27 -4.42
N VAL A 109 15.20 -12.31 -4.80
CA VAL A 109 14.51 -11.16 -5.37
C VAL A 109 13.54 -10.62 -4.32
N GLY A 110 13.67 -9.34 -3.97
CA GLY A 110 12.78 -8.64 -3.05
C GLY A 110 11.70 -7.87 -3.80
N LEU A 111 10.45 -8.11 -3.46
CA LEU A 111 9.29 -7.39 -3.98
C LEU A 111 8.48 -6.82 -2.81
N VAL A 112 8.25 -5.51 -2.81
CA VAL A 112 7.41 -4.87 -1.79
C VAL A 112 5.99 -4.73 -2.31
N LEU A 113 5.01 -5.09 -1.48
CA LEU A 113 3.58 -4.89 -1.73
C LEU A 113 3.18 -3.41 -1.52
N ALA A 114 3.91 -2.54 -2.21
CA ALA A 114 3.66 -1.11 -2.33
C ALA A 114 4.20 -0.66 -3.70
N PRO A 115 3.42 0.07 -4.52
CA PRO A 115 3.79 0.35 -5.90
C PRO A 115 4.76 1.52 -6.05
N HIS A 116 4.73 2.50 -5.14
CA HIS A 116 5.43 3.78 -5.25
C HIS A 116 6.70 3.80 -4.42
N PHE A 117 7.83 3.98 -5.07
CA PHE A 117 9.12 4.07 -4.37
C PHE A 117 9.18 5.29 -3.45
N SER A 118 9.73 5.04 -2.26
CA SER A 118 10.28 6.06 -1.37
C SER A 118 11.48 5.46 -0.65
N SER A 119 12.51 6.26 -0.45
CA SER A 119 13.66 5.89 0.38
C SER A 119 13.24 5.61 1.84
N TYR A 120 12.16 6.26 2.30
CA TYR A 120 11.61 6.10 3.65
C TYR A 120 10.68 4.88 3.80
N SER A 121 10.26 4.28 2.70
CA SER A 121 9.41 3.08 2.64
C SER A 121 10.15 1.93 1.96
N ILE A 122 9.97 1.74 0.65
CA ILE A 122 10.53 0.61 -0.12
C ILE A 122 12.04 0.52 0.05
N GLY A 123 12.75 1.64 0.05
CA GLY A 123 14.19 1.68 0.29
C GLY A 123 14.60 1.05 1.63
N GLN A 124 13.80 1.24 2.69
CA GLN A 124 14.06 0.59 3.97
C GLN A 124 13.84 -0.92 3.96
N TYR A 125 12.78 -1.41 3.28
CA TYR A 125 12.54 -2.85 3.14
C TYR A 125 13.71 -3.53 2.42
N ILE A 126 14.12 -2.99 1.29
CA ILE A 126 15.20 -3.53 0.47
C ILE A 126 16.55 -3.42 1.19
N GLY A 127 16.79 -2.30 1.91
CA GLY A 127 17.96 -2.11 2.75
C GLY A 127 18.09 -3.19 3.83
N ARG A 128 17.03 -3.40 4.62
CA ARG A 128 16.99 -4.46 5.66
C ARG A 128 17.25 -5.85 5.08
N MET A 129 16.62 -6.18 3.95
CA MET A 129 16.83 -7.45 3.27
C MET A 129 18.29 -7.62 2.82
N ARG A 130 18.92 -6.59 2.23
CA ARG A 130 20.33 -6.61 1.81
C ARG A 130 21.27 -6.77 2.99
N GLU A 131 21.05 -6.03 4.07
CA GLU A 131 21.85 -6.11 5.29
C GLU A 131 21.77 -7.50 5.92
N ALA A 132 20.57 -8.10 5.99
CA ALA A 132 20.39 -9.45 6.51
C ALA A 132 21.02 -10.52 5.61
N ALA A 133 21.01 -10.36 4.29
CA ALA A 133 21.55 -11.32 3.33
C ALA A 133 23.10 -11.29 3.24
N ALA A 134 23.73 -10.14 3.50
CA ALA A 134 25.16 -9.94 3.34
C ALA A 134 26.04 -10.95 4.10
N PRO A 135 25.77 -11.29 5.40
CA PRO A 135 26.55 -12.28 6.13
C PRO A 135 26.49 -13.69 5.53
N HIS A 136 25.47 -13.99 4.73
CA HIS A 136 25.24 -15.29 4.10
C HIS A 136 25.80 -15.38 2.67
N GLY A 137 26.34 -14.27 2.14
CA GLY A 137 26.86 -14.19 0.76
C GLY A 137 25.79 -14.44 -0.31
N ILE A 138 24.54 -14.03 -0.03
CA ILE A 138 23.40 -14.19 -0.94
C ILE A 138 23.31 -12.97 -1.84
N GLU A 139 23.16 -13.17 -3.15
CA GLU A 139 22.89 -12.11 -4.12
C GLU A 139 21.47 -11.58 -3.94
N VAL A 140 21.31 -10.25 -3.91
CA VAL A 140 20.01 -9.61 -3.66
C VAL A 140 19.68 -8.60 -4.75
N THR A 141 18.57 -8.83 -5.45
CA THR A 141 17.94 -7.85 -6.35
C THR A 141 16.65 -7.32 -5.71
N GLY A 142 16.46 -5.99 -5.70
CA GLY A 142 15.21 -5.36 -5.24
C GLY A 142 14.40 -4.84 -6.42
N ILE A 143 13.10 -5.02 -6.40
CA ILE A 143 12.16 -4.35 -7.31
C ILE A 143 11.70 -3.06 -6.62
N ASP A 144 12.24 -1.92 -7.06
CA ASP A 144 12.08 -0.65 -6.37
C ASP A 144 10.70 0.00 -6.60
N SER A 145 10.12 -0.15 -7.79
CA SER A 145 8.82 0.46 -8.13
C SER A 145 8.06 -0.37 -9.16
N TRP A 146 6.74 -0.33 -9.05
CA TRP A 146 5.81 -0.84 -10.04
C TRP A 146 4.56 0.08 -10.18
N ALA A 147 4.76 1.37 -9.90
CA ALA A 147 3.74 2.42 -9.87
C ALA A 147 2.89 2.50 -11.14
N THR A 148 3.50 2.30 -12.30
CA THR A 148 2.83 2.37 -13.61
C THR A 148 2.74 1.00 -14.29
N GLU A 149 2.78 -0.10 -13.51
CA GLU A 149 2.56 -1.43 -14.07
C GLU A 149 1.21 -1.49 -14.80
N PRO A 150 1.17 -1.87 -16.08
CA PRO A 150 -0.06 -1.79 -16.87
C PRO A 150 -1.24 -2.52 -16.25
N ALA A 151 -1.03 -3.73 -15.70
CA ALA A 151 -2.08 -4.50 -15.06
C ALA A 151 -2.64 -3.83 -13.80
N PHE A 152 -1.79 -3.12 -13.05
CA PHE A 152 -2.20 -2.33 -11.90
C PHE A 152 -3.04 -1.11 -12.31
N VAL A 153 -2.57 -0.38 -13.31
CA VAL A 153 -3.30 0.78 -13.86
C VAL A 153 -4.65 0.34 -14.45
N ASP A 154 -4.69 -0.79 -15.16
CA ASP A 154 -5.93 -1.33 -15.73
C ASP A 154 -6.93 -1.72 -14.64
N PHE A 155 -6.46 -2.42 -13.59
CA PHE A 155 -7.29 -2.79 -12.45
C PHE A 155 -7.96 -1.57 -11.80
N LEU A 156 -7.17 -0.52 -11.52
CA LEU A 156 -7.69 0.71 -10.92
C LEU A 156 -8.67 1.44 -11.84
N ALA A 157 -8.36 1.52 -13.13
CA ALA A 157 -9.19 2.23 -14.11
C ALA A 157 -10.54 1.53 -14.31
N GLU A 158 -10.57 0.20 -14.43
CA GLU A 158 -11.78 -0.58 -14.60
C GLU A 158 -12.74 -0.43 -13.40
N ASP A 159 -12.23 -0.54 -12.16
CA ASP A 159 -13.06 -0.38 -10.96
C ASP A 159 -13.52 1.08 -10.79
N MET A 160 -12.65 2.05 -11.10
CA MET A 160 -13.00 3.47 -11.08
C MET A 160 -14.13 3.80 -12.06
N GLN A 161 -14.07 3.33 -13.30
CA GLN A 161 -15.13 3.54 -14.30
C GLN A 161 -16.46 2.97 -13.82
N LYS A 162 -16.43 1.74 -13.27
CA LYS A 162 -17.62 1.08 -12.73
C LYS A 162 -18.25 1.88 -11.58
N ARG A 163 -17.44 2.43 -10.69
CA ARG A 163 -17.92 3.20 -9.54
C ARG A 163 -18.43 4.58 -9.93
N LEU A 164 -17.72 5.28 -10.82
CA LEU A 164 -18.16 6.58 -11.32
C LEU A 164 -19.52 6.49 -12.02
N ALA A 165 -19.79 5.40 -12.74
CA ALA A 165 -21.10 5.18 -13.36
C ALA A 165 -22.27 5.08 -12.37
N ALA A 166 -22.00 4.79 -11.10
CA ALA A 166 -22.99 4.70 -10.03
C ALA A 166 -23.01 5.93 -9.09
N MET A 167 -22.15 6.94 -9.37
CA MET A 167 -22.03 8.15 -8.57
C MET A 167 -22.63 9.37 -9.29
N PRO A 168 -22.87 10.48 -8.58
CA PRO A 168 -23.29 11.73 -9.22
C PRO A 168 -22.34 12.20 -10.31
N GLU A 169 -22.86 12.88 -11.32
CA GLU A 169 -22.06 13.37 -12.46
C GLU A 169 -20.89 14.27 -12.02
N LYS A 170 -21.14 15.10 -11.01
CA LYS A 170 -20.14 16.05 -10.46
C LYS A 170 -19.33 15.41 -9.32
N THR A 171 -18.86 14.16 -9.52
CA THR A 171 -17.97 13.48 -8.59
C THR A 171 -16.53 13.83 -8.88
N LYS A 172 -15.79 14.20 -7.82
CA LYS A 172 -14.35 14.42 -7.83
C LYS A 172 -13.62 13.13 -7.46
N VAL A 173 -12.58 12.78 -8.22
CA VAL A 173 -11.70 11.64 -7.90
C VAL A 173 -10.51 12.12 -7.06
N LEU A 174 -10.22 11.44 -5.96
CA LEU A 174 -9.02 11.63 -5.15
C LEU A 174 -8.13 10.39 -5.24
N PHE A 175 -6.93 10.53 -5.78
CA PHE A 175 -5.90 9.52 -5.69
C PHE A 175 -5.16 9.70 -4.39
N THR A 176 -5.09 8.65 -3.56
CA THR A 176 -4.49 8.76 -2.22
C THR A 176 -3.38 7.75 -1.98
N ALA A 177 -2.46 8.16 -1.10
CA ALA A 177 -1.42 7.33 -0.55
C ALA A 177 -1.12 7.80 0.89
N HIS A 178 -0.34 7.00 1.62
CA HIS A 178 0.11 7.38 2.97
C HIS A 178 0.98 8.63 2.90
N SER A 179 0.70 9.62 3.76
CA SER A 179 1.55 10.80 3.90
C SER A 179 2.94 10.42 4.41
N LEU A 180 3.93 11.20 4.06
CA LEU A 180 5.31 11.05 4.55
C LEU A 180 5.80 12.37 5.18
N PRO A 181 6.81 12.34 6.08
CA PRO A 181 7.40 13.55 6.60
C PRO A 181 7.93 14.45 5.47
N GLN A 182 7.58 15.73 5.50
CA GLN A 182 7.94 16.72 4.47
C GLN A 182 9.45 16.73 4.17
N ARG A 183 10.30 16.55 5.20
CA ARG A 183 11.76 16.50 5.03
C ARG A 183 12.26 15.40 4.06
N ILE A 184 11.50 14.32 3.89
CA ILE A 184 11.84 13.25 2.97
C ILE A 184 11.69 13.75 1.53
N ILE A 185 10.60 14.47 1.26
CA ILE A 185 10.30 15.03 -0.05
C ILE A 185 11.24 16.19 -0.37
N ASP A 186 11.54 17.04 0.61
CA ASP A 186 12.52 18.12 0.47
C ASP A 186 13.93 17.59 0.15
N GLY A 187 14.21 16.35 0.56
CA GLY A 187 15.42 15.60 0.20
C GLY A 187 15.45 15.03 -1.22
N GLY A 188 14.42 15.26 -2.03
CA GLY A 188 14.34 14.80 -3.43
C GLY A 188 13.77 13.38 -3.60
N ASP A 189 13.00 12.89 -2.63
CA ASP A 189 12.35 11.58 -2.73
C ASP A 189 11.28 11.59 -3.84
N PRO A 190 11.25 10.60 -4.77
CA PRO A 190 10.36 10.60 -5.93
C PRO A 190 8.93 10.20 -5.62
N TYR A 191 8.59 9.89 -4.37
CA TYR A 191 7.31 9.32 -3.98
C TYR A 191 6.07 10.08 -4.50
N PRO A 192 6.00 11.44 -4.41
CA PRO A 192 4.87 12.18 -4.96
C PRO A 192 4.77 12.11 -6.48
N ASP A 193 5.90 12.05 -7.17
CA ASP A 193 5.93 11.98 -8.63
C ASP A 193 5.50 10.59 -9.12
N GLU A 194 5.87 9.53 -8.42
CA GLU A 194 5.40 8.19 -8.72
C GLU A 194 3.90 8.03 -8.49
N LEU A 195 3.37 8.60 -7.40
CA LEU A 195 1.93 8.63 -7.16
C LEU A 195 1.20 9.41 -8.27
N ARG A 196 1.77 10.55 -8.67
CA ARG A 196 1.24 11.36 -9.78
C ARG A 196 1.23 10.57 -11.08
N ALA A 197 2.30 9.85 -11.41
CA ALA A 197 2.37 9.03 -12.61
C ALA A 197 1.27 7.95 -12.66
N THR A 198 1.01 7.29 -11.52
CA THR A 198 -0.13 6.36 -11.41
C THR A 198 -1.46 7.08 -11.63
N ALA A 199 -1.67 8.21 -10.96
CA ALA A 199 -2.91 8.98 -11.07
C ALA A 199 -3.17 9.44 -12.50
N GLU A 200 -2.16 9.97 -13.19
CA GLU A 200 -2.24 10.40 -14.60
C GLU A 200 -2.55 9.24 -15.54
N ALA A 201 -1.89 8.09 -15.33
CA ALA A 201 -2.12 6.90 -16.16
C ALA A 201 -3.56 6.37 -16.00
N VAL A 202 -4.06 6.30 -14.77
CA VAL A 202 -5.44 5.86 -14.48
C VAL A 202 -6.44 6.89 -14.99
N ALA A 203 -6.26 8.18 -14.68
CA ALA A 203 -7.13 9.27 -15.13
C ALA A 203 -7.24 9.31 -16.65
N GLY A 204 -6.12 9.13 -17.37
CA GLY A 204 -6.10 9.05 -18.84
C GLY A 204 -6.94 7.89 -19.37
N LYS A 205 -6.85 6.70 -18.77
CA LYS A 205 -7.66 5.52 -19.17
C LYS A 205 -9.15 5.71 -18.89
N VAL A 206 -9.49 6.37 -17.80
CA VAL A 206 -10.89 6.65 -17.41
C VAL A 206 -11.49 7.82 -18.20
N GLY A 207 -10.67 8.65 -18.83
CA GLY A 207 -11.10 9.84 -19.56
C GLY A 207 -11.28 11.09 -18.68
N LEU A 208 -10.65 11.13 -17.52
CA LEU A 208 -10.64 12.29 -16.62
C LEU A 208 -9.59 13.31 -17.11
N THR A 209 -9.97 14.13 -18.12
CA THR A 209 -9.03 15.01 -18.82
C THR A 209 -8.93 16.43 -18.22
N ARG A 210 -9.85 16.80 -17.33
CA ARG A 210 -9.90 18.13 -16.73
C ARG A 210 -9.24 18.12 -15.34
N TRP A 211 -8.45 19.12 -15.04
CA TRP A 211 -7.88 19.36 -13.71
C TRP A 211 -8.93 19.40 -12.60
N SER A 212 -10.14 19.85 -12.92
CA SER A 212 -11.25 19.89 -11.97
C SER A 212 -11.82 18.50 -11.62
N GLN A 213 -11.48 17.43 -12.36
CA GLN A 213 -12.08 16.12 -12.19
C GLN A 213 -11.35 15.23 -11.17
N TRP A 214 -10.05 15.44 -10.99
CA TRP A 214 -9.27 14.66 -10.03
C TRP A 214 -8.15 15.46 -9.36
N SER A 215 -7.69 14.98 -8.23
CA SER A 215 -6.50 15.51 -7.54
C SER A 215 -5.84 14.43 -6.69
N ILE A 216 -4.66 14.74 -6.15
CA ILE A 216 -3.98 13.92 -5.16
C ILE A 216 -4.33 14.46 -3.78
N ALA A 217 -4.53 13.55 -2.83
CA ALA A 217 -4.64 13.83 -1.41
C ALA A 217 -3.84 12.79 -0.61
N TRP A 218 -3.46 13.14 0.60
CA TRP A 218 -2.66 12.29 1.45
C TRP A 218 -3.48 11.84 2.65
N GLN A 219 -3.15 10.70 3.24
CA GLN A 219 -3.85 10.17 4.40
C GLN A 219 -2.88 9.58 5.42
N SER A 220 -3.40 9.26 6.60
CA SER A 220 -2.70 8.48 7.62
C SER A 220 -1.38 9.11 8.10
N ALA A 221 -1.27 10.44 8.07
CA ALA A 221 -0.09 11.15 8.57
C ALA A 221 0.25 10.73 10.01
N GLY A 222 1.54 10.53 10.29
CA GLY A 222 1.99 10.13 11.61
C GLY A 222 1.78 11.24 12.65
N ARG A 223 1.54 10.84 13.90
CA ARG A 223 1.32 11.77 15.04
C ARG A 223 2.65 12.26 15.61
N THR A 224 3.51 12.83 14.75
CA THR A 224 4.77 13.45 15.12
C THR A 224 4.68 14.96 14.99
N PRO A 225 5.50 15.76 15.73
CA PRO A 225 5.48 17.22 15.63
C PRO A 225 5.99 17.78 14.29
N GLU A 226 6.67 16.96 13.48
CA GLU A 226 7.21 17.37 12.19
C GLU A 226 6.11 17.56 11.14
N PRO A 227 6.30 18.43 10.15
CA PRO A 227 5.38 18.57 9.01
C PRO A 227 5.32 17.30 8.17
N TRP A 228 4.13 16.98 7.69
CA TRP A 228 3.84 15.88 6.77
C TRP A 228 3.32 16.44 5.45
N ILE A 229 3.51 15.70 4.34
CA ILE A 229 3.02 16.14 3.04
C ILE A 229 1.48 16.18 3.03
N GLY A 230 0.94 17.23 2.42
CA GLY A 230 -0.49 17.50 2.29
C GLY A 230 -0.89 17.84 0.86
N PRO A 231 -2.17 18.18 0.65
CA PRO A 231 -3.22 18.30 1.67
C PRO A 231 -3.71 16.95 2.19
N ASP A 232 -4.18 16.92 3.46
CA ASP A 232 -4.86 15.77 4.03
C ASP A 232 -6.21 15.53 3.36
N ILE A 233 -6.62 14.26 3.22
CA ILE A 233 -7.86 13.89 2.54
C ILE A 233 -9.10 14.51 3.19
N LEU A 234 -9.14 14.62 4.52
CA LEU A 234 -10.28 15.22 5.23
C LEU A 234 -10.37 16.73 4.95
N GLU A 235 -9.22 17.41 4.90
CA GLU A 235 -9.17 18.84 4.52
C GLU A 235 -9.66 19.06 3.08
N VAL A 236 -9.30 18.17 2.16
CA VAL A 236 -9.78 18.21 0.77
C VAL A 236 -11.30 18.02 0.71
N ILE A 237 -11.83 17.03 1.45
CA ILE A 237 -13.28 16.80 1.51
C ILE A 237 -14.02 18.00 2.11
N ASP A 238 -13.47 18.65 3.15
CA ASP A 238 -14.03 19.87 3.73
C ASP A 238 -14.07 21.00 2.69
N SER A 239 -13.02 21.15 1.88
CA SER A 239 -12.98 22.15 0.81
C SER A 239 -14.07 21.92 -0.27
N PHE A 240 -14.39 20.66 -0.57
CA PHE A 240 -15.46 20.29 -1.48
C PHE A 240 -16.84 20.59 -0.87
N GLY A 241 -17.01 20.34 0.43
CA GLY A 241 -18.22 20.73 1.16
C GLY A 241 -18.50 22.22 1.07
N ALA A 242 -17.47 23.06 1.18
CA ALA A 242 -17.60 24.51 1.04
C ALA A 242 -17.96 24.95 -0.39
N GLN A 243 -17.65 24.16 -1.41
CA GLN A 243 -17.97 24.45 -2.82
C GLN A 243 -19.38 24.06 -3.23
N ARG A 244 -20.17 23.38 -2.40
CA ARG A 244 -21.53 22.95 -2.74
C ARG A 244 -22.51 24.12 -3.03
N THR A 245 -22.21 25.31 -2.57
CA THR A 245 -23.03 26.52 -2.79
C THR A 245 -22.57 27.36 -3.97
N THR A 246 -21.61 26.89 -4.75
CA THR A 246 -21.10 27.58 -5.96
C THR A 246 -21.91 27.19 -7.21
N ASP A 247 -21.65 27.88 -8.32
CA ASP A 247 -22.30 27.57 -9.61
C ASP A 247 -21.89 26.21 -10.18
N GLU A 248 -20.76 25.63 -9.73
CA GLU A 248 -20.30 24.31 -10.08
C GLU A 248 -20.08 23.44 -8.81
N PRO A 249 -21.15 22.99 -8.14
CA PRO A 249 -21.04 22.25 -6.91
C PRO A 249 -20.42 20.87 -7.14
N ILE A 250 -19.56 20.41 -6.22
CA ILE A 250 -19.13 19.01 -6.15
C ILE A 250 -20.24 18.25 -5.40
N GLU A 251 -20.67 17.11 -5.94
CA GLU A 251 -21.78 16.30 -5.42
C GLU A 251 -21.29 14.97 -4.82
N GLY A 252 -20.08 14.54 -5.21
CA GLY A 252 -19.50 13.29 -4.72
C GLY A 252 -18.00 13.27 -4.71
N VAL A 253 -17.45 12.34 -3.96
CA VAL A 253 -16.01 12.05 -3.86
C VAL A 253 -15.80 10.55 -4.07
N LEU A 254 -14.99 10.20 -5.07
CA LEU A 254 -14.51 8.83 -5.27
C LEU A 254 -13.04 8.78 -4.92
N VAL A 255 -12.66 7.99 -3.92
CA VAL A 255 -11.27 7.80 -3.49
C VAL A 255 -10.67 6.59 -4.19
N SER A 256 -9.51 6.77 -4.82
CA SER A 256 -8.66 5.68 -5.29
C SER A 256 -7.44 5.59 -4.37
N ALA A 257 -7.45 4.64 -3.44
CA ALA A 257 -6.36 4.43 -2.49
C ALA A 257 -5.17 3.71 -3.15
N CYS A 258 -4.69 4.27 -4.28
CA CYS A 258 -3.70 3.61 -5.14
C CYS A 258 -2.31 3.47 -4.50
N GLY A 259 -2.04 4.15 -3.39
CA GLY A 259 -0.83 3.94 -2.58
C GLY A 259 -0.86 2.66 -1.74
N PHE A 260 -2.01 1.98 -1.67
CA PHE A 260 -2.23 0.76 -0.91
C PHE A 260 -2.70 -0.36 -1.81
N VAL A 261 -2.18 -1.56 -1.60
CA VAL A 261 -2.49 -2.71 -2.46
C VAL A 261 -3.34 -3.78 -1.79
N ALA A 262 -3.63 -3.64 -0.51
CA ALA A 262 -4.49 -4.53 0.24
C ALA A 262 -5.38 -3.76 1.20
N ASP A 263 -6.59 -4.26 1.44
CA ASP A 263 -7.46 -3.72 2.47
C ASP A 263 -6.82 -3.95 3.85
N HIS A 264 -6.71 -2.90 4.64
CA HIS A 264 -6.12 -2.90 5.96
C HIS A 264 -6.66 -1.74 6.80
N LEU A 265 -6.16 -1.58 8.03
CA LEU A 265 -6.69 -0.60 8.99
C LEU A 265 -6.82 0.81 8.41
N GLU A 266 -5.74 1.33 7.77
CA GLU A 266 -5.72 2.71 7.25
C GLU A 266 -6.61 2.91 6.01
N VAL A 267 -6.97 1.85 5.29
CA VAL A 267 -7.98 1.91 4.22
C VAL A 267 -9.38 1.79 4.81
N LEU A 268 -9.61 0.81 5.68
CA LEU A 268 -10.94 0.53 6.20
C LEU A 268 -11.40 1.57 7.23
N TYR A 269 -10.48 2.07 8.06
CA TYR A 269 -10.82 3.08 9.07
C TYR A 269 -10.76 4.50 8.49
N ASP A 270 -9.61 4.91 7.95
CA ASP A 270 -9.40 6.30 7.54
C ASP A 270 -10.30 6.68 6.34
N LEU A 271 -10.57 5.72 5.42
CA LEU A 271 -11.40 5.99 4.24
C LEU A 271 -12.85 5.55 4.41
N ASP A 272 -13.10 4.27 4.75
CA ASP A 272 -14.47 3.75 4.75
C ASP A 272 -15.27 4.26 5.96
N ILE A 273 -14.61 4.72 7.04
CA ILE A 273 -15.25 5.32 8.21
C ILE A 273 -15.02 6.83 8.26
N GLU A 274 -13.80 7.32 8.48
CA GLU A 274 -13.54 8.76 8.71
C GLU A 274 -13.87 9.61 7.49
N ALA A 275 -13.27 9.33 6.33
CA ALA A 275 -13.49 10.11 5.11
C ALA A 275 -14.95 9.98 4.62
N SER A 276 -15.55 8.80 4.72
CA SER A 276 -16.97 8.57 4.38
C SER A 276 -17.91 9.40 5.26
N HIS A 277 -17.70 9.39 6.58
CA HIS A 277 -18.46 10.21 7.51
C HIS A 277 -18.26 11.72 7.27
N ARG A 278 -17.02 12.14 6.97
CA ARG A 278 -16.70 13.53 6.63
C ARG A 278 -17.44 13.97 5.36
N ALA A 279 -17.43 13.15 4.31
CA ALA A 279 -18.17 13.43 3.08
C ALA A 279 -19.69 13.51 3.35
N ALA A 280 -20.24 12.55 4.10
CA ALA A 280 -21.64 12.54 4.48
C ALA A 280 -22.05 13.79 5.29
N SER A 281 -21.21 14.30 6.19
CA SER A 281 -21.48 15.52 6.96
C SER A 281 -21.61 16.76 6.09
N HIS A 282 -20.96 16.76 4.92
CA HIS A 282 -21.10 17.77 3.88
C HIS A 282 -22.19 17.44 2.84
N GLY A 283 -22.90 16.31 3.00
CA GLY A 283 -23.91 15.81 2.05
C GLY A 283 -23.33 15.41 0.70
N LEU A 284 -22.04 15.03 0.63
CA LEU A 284 -21.38 14.50 -0.55
C LEU A 284 -21.61 12.99 -0.63
N ALA A 285 -21.88 12.47 -1.84
CA ALA A 285 -21.80 11.04 -2.08
C ALA A 285 -20.33 10.59 -1.93
N PHE A 286 -20.13 9.41 -1.34
CA PHE A 286 -18.79 8.86 -1.12
C PHE A 286 -18.67 7.47 -1.74
N GLY A 287 -17.51 7.20 -2.36
CA GLY A 287 -17.13 5.89 -2.85
C GLY A 287 -15.62 5.69 -2.77
N ARG A 288 -15.18 4.43 -2.77
CA ARG A 288 -13.78 4.05 -2.83
C ARG A 288 -13.59 2.94 -3.86
N THR A 289 -12.48 2.99 -4.64
CA THR A 289 -12.09 1.86 -5.49
C THR A 289 -11.60 0.70 -4.63
N ALA A 290 -11.71 -0.52 -5.14
CA ALA A 290 -11.13 -1.70 -4.50
C ALA A 290 -9.60 -1.59 -4.42
N CYS A 291 -9.00 -2.17 -3.38
CA CYS A 291 -7.58 -2.49 -3.37
C CYS A 291 -7.31 -3.72 -4.26
N VAL A 292 -6.08 -3.83 -4.75
CA VAL A 292 -5.65 -4.97 -5.61
C VAL A 292 -5.86 -6.31 -4.91
N ASN A 293 -5.58 -6.36 -3.60
CA ASN A 293 -5.56 -7.63 -2.87
C ASN A 293 -4.76 -8.69 -3.65
N ALA A 294 -5.34 -9.85 -3.93
CA ALA A 294 -4.70 -10.92 -4.71
C ALA A 294 -5.24 -11.02 -6.15
N ASP A 295 -5.51 -9.89 -6.81
CA ASP A 295 -5.98 -9.89 -8.22
C ASP A 295 -4.99 -10.65 -9.10
N ALA A 296 -5.49 -11.66 -9.81
CA ALA A 296 -4.66 -12.58 -10.57
C ALA A 296 -3.86 -11.89 -11.70
N ARG A 297 -4.41 -10.86 -12.35
CA ARG A 297 -3.76 -10.14 -13.45
C ARG A 297 -2.58 -9.33 -12.93
N VAL A 298 -2.76 -8.67 -11.78
CA VAL A 298 -1.69 -7.90 -11.14
C VAL A 298 -0.62 -8.84 -10.61
N MET A 299 -0.98 -9.94 -9.94
CA MET A 299 0.01 -10.92 -9.45
C MET A 299 0.78 -11.57 -10.61
N ALA A 300 0.15 -11.88 -11.73
CA ALA A 300 0.83 -12.37 -12.94
C ALA A 300 1.81 -11.34 -13.52
N ALA A 301 1.47 -10.05 -13.49
CA ALA A 301 2.38 -8.98 -13.91
C ALA A 301 3.60 -8.86 -12.99
N LEU A 302 3.37 -8.91 -11.68
CA LEU A 302 4.45 -8.89 -10.68
C LEU A 302 5.36 -10.13 -10.78
N ALA A 303 4.79 -11.32 -11.07
CA ALA A 303 5.58 -12.52 -11.33
C ALA A 303 6.52 -12.33 -12.53
N ARG A 304 6.05 -11.73 -13.62
CA ARG A 304 6.92 -11.41 -14.79
C ARG A 304 8.04 -10.44 -14.43
N ARG A 305 7.77 -9.46 -13.54
CA ARG A 305 8.83 -8.55 -13.03
C ARG A 305 9.87 -9.29 -12.19
N VAL A 306 9.44 -10.24 -11.38
CA VAL A 306 10.34 -11.09 -10.60
C VAL A 306 11.24 -11.94 -11.52
N VAL A 307 10.67 -12.50 -12.60
CA VAL A 307 11.45 -13.31 -13.57
C VAL A 307 12.45 -12.45 -14.36
N ALA A 308 12.14 -11.17 -14.59
CA ALA A 308 12.99 -10.24 -15.31
C ALA A 308 14.08 -9.59 -14.43
N ALA A 309 14.00 -9.72 -13.11
CA ALA A 309 14.95 -9.16 -12.14
C ALA A 309 16.14 -10.08 -11.92
#